data_9cc6b2013577a19e82d600c45b473c60
#
_entry.id   9cc6b2013577a19e82d600c45b473c60
#
_cell.length_a   1.000
_cell.length_b   1.000
_cell.length_c   1.000
_cell.angle_alpha   90.00
_cell.angle_beta   90.00
_cell.angle_gamma   90.00
#
_symmetry.space_group_name_H-M   'P 1'
#
loop_
_entity.id
_entity.type
_entity.pdbx_description
1 polymer ?
#
loop_
_entity_poly.entity_id
_entity_poly.type
_entity_poly.pdbx_seq_one_letter_code
_entity_poly.pdbx_strand_id
1 'polypeptide(L)'
;MSRLKRGWAAEYDGWRETALDDEPIVYIWADGVPSGLRGTEDKLCALVIVGVTARGKKRFLAIEDGVRESTQSWREVLLNLKERGMNAPKLAIGDGAMGFWAAMDEIYPTTRQQRCWQHKTMNVLNCLPKLSQPKAKAAIHDIWQAETKNDAAKAFDLFIKTYEAKYPKATLCLQKDREELMAFFDFPAQHWQSIRTSNPIESAFATIRHRTKRSKGCLTRDGMLHMMFKLGQCAEQNWRKLRGFDYLAKVITGVTFKDGIETTETGQIAA
;
A
#
# COMPACT_ATOMS: atom_id res chain seq x y z
N MET A 1 3.02 -20.42 28.89
CA MET A 1 2.82 -19.10 28.21
C MET A 1 2.67 -18.02 29.28
N SER A 2 3.35 -16.88 29.19
CA SER A 2 3.22 -15.80 30.20
C SER A 2 1.80 -15.21 30.17
N ARG A 3 1.34 -14.67 31.31
CA ARG A 3 0.02 -13.96 31.43
C ARG A 3 -0.13 -12.86 30.36
N LEU A 4 0.93 -12.13 30.09
CA LEU A 4 0.98 -11.07 29.08
C LEU A 4 0.70 -11.59 27.65
N LYS A 5 1.32 -12.72 27.27
CA LYS A 5 1.13 -13.32 25.93
C LYS A 5 -0.29 -13.81 25.71
N ARG A 6 -0.95 -14.35 26.75
CA ARG A 6 -2.36 -14.77 26.67
C ARG A 6 -3.29 -13.56 26.51
N GLY A 7 -3.02 -12.45 27.21
CA GLY A 7 -3.77 -11.21 27.02
C GLY A 7 -3.67 -10.67 25.60
N TRP A 8 -2.47 -10.66 25.03
CA TRP A 8 -2.27 -10.19 23.65
C TRP A 8 -2.96 -11.06 22.60
N ALA A 9 -3.00 -12.39 22.81
CA ALA A 9 -3.72 -13.30 21.93
C ALA A 9 -5.22 -12.97 21.93
N ALA A 10 -5.85 -12.90 23.11
CA ALA A 10 -7.27 -12.59 23.23
C ALA A 10 -7.64 -11.22 22.63
N GLU A 11 -6.79 -10.21 22.83
CA GLU A 11 -6.99 -8.88 22.24
C GLU A 11 -6.84 -8.91 20.70
N TYR A 12 -5.92 -9.69 20.18
CA TYR A 12 -5.72 -9.86 18.74
C TYR A 12 -6.92 -10.58 18.12
N ASP A 13 -7.38 -11.66 18.73
CA ASP A 13 -8.55 -12.42 18.25
C ASP A 13 -9.80 -11.53 18.23
N GLY A 14 -10.08 -10.81 19.31
CA GLY A 14 -11.20 -9.88 19.35
C GLY A 14 -11.09 -8.73 18.32
N TRP A 15 -9.89 -8.23 18.08
CA TRP A 15 -9.66 -7.20 17.06
C TRP A 15 -9.92 -7.71 15.64
N ARG A 16 -9.55 -8.95 15.34
CA ARG A 16 -9.81 -9.60 14.04
C ARG A 16 -11.28 -9.77 13.72
N GLU A 17 -12.15 -9.77 14.72
CA GLU A 17 -13.59 -9.91 14.61
C GLU A 17 -14.34 -8.56 14.67
N THR A 18 -13.63 -7.48 14.96
CA THR A 18 -14.25 -6.15 15.05
C THR A 18 -14.89 -5.73 13.74
N ALA A 19 -16.16 -5.33 13.78
CA ALA A 19 -16.88 -4.81 12.62
C ALA A 19 -16.20 -3.58 12.00
N LEU A 20 -16.35 -3.40 10.69
CA LEU A 20 -15.75 -2.34 9.89
C LEU A 20 -16.79 -1.52 9.11
N ASP A 21 -18.06 -1.66 9.46
CA ASP A 21 -19.22 -0.99 8.83
C ASP A 21 -19.55 0.36 9.47
N ASP A 22 -18.90 0.71 10.57
CA ASP A 22 -19.10 1.96 11.31
C ASP A 22 -18.67 3.21 10.55
N GLU A 23 -17.66 3.10 9.70
CA GLU A 23 -17.12 4.20 8.92
C GLU A 23 -16.49 3.71 7.61
N PRO A 24 -16.84 4.31 6.43
CA PRO A 24 -16.28 3.89 5.16
C PRO A 24 -14.75 3.96 5.12
N ILE A 25 -14.13 2.90 4.60
CA ILE A 25 -12.72 2.86 4.25
C ILE A 25 -12.56 3.37 2.81
N VAL A 26 -11.81 4.45 2.65
CA VAL A 26 -11.68 5.14 1.35
C VAL A 26 -10.48 4.63 0.56
N TYR A 27 -9.33 4.50 1.18
CA TYR A 27 -8.10 3.97 0.59
C TYR A 27 -7.54 2.87 1.46
N ILE A 28 -6.87 1.91 0.85
CA ILE A 28 -6.09 0.88 1.55
C ILE A 28 -4.67 0.81 1.01
N TRP A 29 -3.74 0.50 1.88
CA TRP A 29 -2.37 0.11 1.54
C TRP A 29 -2.17 -1.34 1.96
N ALA A 30 -1.60 -2.15 1.08
CA ALA A 30 -1.27 -3.55 1.35
C ALA A 30 0.21 -3.83 1.13
N ASP A 31 0.80 -4.63 2.01
CA ASP A 31 2.21 -5.02 1.92
C ASP A 31 2.45 -6.35 2.65
N GLY A 32 3.38 -7.15 2.12
CA GLY A 32 3.91 -8.33 2.80
C GLY A 32 5.16 -7.99 3.59
N VAL A 33 5.11 -8.15 4.91
CA VAL A 33 6.22 -7.79 5.80
C VAL A 33 6.97 -9.06 6.26
N PRO A 34 8.16 -9.35 5.70
CA PRO A 34 8.94 -10.49 6.11
C PRO A 34 9.53 -10.28 7.51
N SER A 35 9.40 -11.27 8.38
CA SER A 35 9.97 -11.27 9.73
C SER A 35 10.58 -12.63 10.05
N GLY A 36 11.83 -12.62 10.54
CA GLY A 36 12.50 -13.84 10.97
C GLY A 36 11.98 -14.33 12.32
N LEU A 37 11.85 -15.64 12.45
CA LEU A 37 11.61 -16.32 13.73
C LEU A 37 12.93 -16.67 14.39
N ARG A 38 12.96 -16.61 15.73
CA ARG A 38 14.18 -16.91 16.50
C ARG A 38 14.43 -18.41 16.53
N GLY A 39 15.63 -18.84 16.16
CA GLY A 39 16.07 -20.23 16.25
C GLY A 39 15.64 -21.12 15.07
N THR A 40 15.07 -20.55 14.02
CA THR A 40 14.73 -21.25 12.78
C THR A 40 15.15 -20.43 11.57
N GLU A 41 15.29 -21.06 10.42
CA GLU A 41 15.44 -20.36 9.12
C GLU A 41 14.08 -19.91 8.57
N ASP A 42 12.99 -20.29 9.23
CA ASP A 42 11.64 -19.94 8.80
C ASP A 42 11.41 -18.44 8.89
N LYS A 43 10.78 -17.92 7.86
CA LYS A 43 10.32 -16.53 7.78
C LYS A 43 8.82 -16.48 7.86
N LEU A 44 8.31 -15.63 8.74
CA LEU A 44 6.93 -15.19 8.70
C LEU A 44 6.83 -14.11 7.61
N CYS A 45 5.82 -14.19 6.76
CA CYS A 45 5.40 -13.06 5.95
C CYS A 45 4.06 -12.56 6.52
N ALA A 46 4.09 -11.48 7.28
CA ALA A 46 2.84 -10.88 7.75
C ALA A 46 2.20 -10.09 6.61
N LEU A 47 0.98 -10.47 6.24
CA LEU A 47 0.15 -9.72 5.31
C LEU A 47 -0.52 -8.59 6.08
N VAL A 48 -0.28 -7.37 5.66
CA VAL A 48 -0.72 -6.18 6.37
C VAL A 48 -1.56 -5.31 5.47
N ILE A 49 -2.71 -4.87 5.99
CA ILE A 49 -3.56 -3.87 5.36
C ILE A 49 -3.77 -2.71 6.32
N VAL A 50 -3.46 -1.52 5.86
CA VAL A 50 -3.79 -0.25 6.52
C VAL A 50 -4.86 0.45 5.71
N GLY A 51 -5.91 0.94 6.35
CA GLY A 51 -6.97 1.73 5.71
C GLY A 51 -7.01 3.16 6.21
N VAL A 52 -7.61 4.04 5.43
CA VAL A 52 -8.00 5.39 5.85
C VAL A 52 -9.51 5.53 5.82
N THR A 53 -10.07 5.97 6.94
CA THR A 53 -11.50 6.21 7.12
C THR A 53 -11.94 7.52 6.45
N ALA A 54 -13.25 7.71 6.29
CA ALA A 54 -13.84 8.93 5.77
C ALA A 54 -13.40 10.20 6.51
N ARG A 55 -13.03 10.09 7.80
CA ARG A 55 -12.52 11.20 8.63
C ARG A 55 -11.00 11.40 8.54
N GLY A 56 -10.34 10.66 7.63
CA GLY A 56 -8.90 10.74 7.41
C GLY A 56 -8.04 10.00 8.44
N LYS A 57 -8.66 9.26 9.37
CA LYS A 57 -7.93 8.46 10.36
C LYS A 57 -7.40 7.20 9.69
N LYS A 58 -6.11 6.94 9.86
CA LYS A 58 -5.50 5.69 9.42
C LYS A 58 -5.62 4.64 10.52
N ARG A 59 -5.89 3.39 10.14
CA ARG A 59 -6.00 2.27 11.08
C ARG A 59 -5.51 0.98 10.44
N PHE A 60 -4.97 0.07 11.23
CA PHE A 60 -4.74 -1.29 10.77
C PHE A 60 -6.08 -2.00 10.58
N LEU A 61 -6.24 -2.67 9.45
CA LEU A 61 -7.41 -3.48 9.11
C LEU A 61 -7.10 -4.97 9.20
N ALA A 62 -5.89 -5.37 8.81
CA ALA A 62 -5.41 -6.74 8.89
C ALA A 62 -3.91 -6.79 9.22
N ILE A 63 -3.51 -7.76 10.02
CA ILE A 63 -2.12 -8.20 10.26
C ILE A 63 -2.22 -9.72 10.38
N GLU A 64 -2.00 -10.46 9.28
CA GLU A 64 -2.25 -11.89 9.20
C GLU A 64 -0.98 -12.65 8.82
N ASP A 65 -0.92 -13.93 9.19
CA ASP A 65 0.16 -14.81 8.74
C ASP A 65 -0.08 -15.25 7.29
N GLY A 66 0.78 -14.79 6.39
CA GLY A 66 0.85 -15.34 5.04
C GLY A 66 1.98 -16.37 4.96
N VAL A 67 1.67 -17.62 4.65
CA VAL A 67 2.70 -18.63 4.37
C VAL A 67 3.58 -18.16 3.21
N ARG A 68 3.01 -17.46 2.26
CA ARG A 68 3.62 -16.66 1.18
C ARG A 68 2.62 -15.57 0.80
N GLU A 69 3.04 -14.56 0.06
CA GLU A 69 2.14 -13.57 -0.58
C GLU A 69 1.36 -14.20 -1.74
N SER A 70 0.68 -15.33 -1.49
CA SER A 70 -0.10 -16.04 -2.49
C SER A 70 -1.46 -15.37 -2.67
N THR A 71 -2.08 -15.59 -3.83
CA THR A 71 -3.46 -15.15 -4.10
C THR A 71 -4.42 -15.68 -3.04
N GLN A 72 -4.26 -16.95 -2.64
CA GLN A 72 -5.12 -17.57 -1.64
C GLN A 72 -5.01 -16.88 -0.27
N SER A 73 -3.78 -16.59 0.20
CA SER A 73 -3.58 -15.91 1.48
C SER A 73 -4.18 -14.51 1.48
N TRP A 74 -3.99 -13.73 0.41
CA TRP A 74 -4.59 -12.41 0.26
C TRP A 74 -6.12 -12.47 0.14
N ARG A 75 -6.63 -13.49 -0.56
CA ARG A 75 -8.07 -13.73 -0.68
C ARG A 75 -8.73 -13.94 0.68
N GLU A 76 -8.14 -14.76 1.54
CA GLU A 76 -8.65 -15.02 2.89
C GLU A 76 -8.67 -13.74 3.73
N VAL A 77 -7.61 -12.93 3.66
CA VAL A 77 -7.57 -11.62 4.34
C VAL A 77 -8.67 -10.70 3.84
N LEU A 78 -8.83 -10.54 2.53
CA LEU A 78 -9.83 -9.64 1.96
C LEU A 78 -11.26 -10.11 2.19
N LEU A 79 -11.51 -11.44 2.17
CA LEU A 79 -12.81 -12.00 2.53
C LEU A 79 -13.17 -11.71 3.98
N ASN A 80 -12.23 -11.91 4.92
CA ASN A 80 -12.46 -11.55 6.32
C ASN A 80 -12.81 -10.06 6.47
N LEU A 81 -12.11 -9.16 5.79
CA LEU A 81 -12.45 -7.73 5.83
C LEU A 81 -13.85 -7.45 5.28
N LYS A 82 -14.25 -8.14 4.22
CA LYS A 82 -15.59 -8.02 3.62
C LYS A 82 -16.68 -8.55 4.55
N GLU A 83 -16.46 -9.70 5.19
CA GLU A 83 -17.36 -10.29 6.18
C GLU A 83 -17.54 -9.40 7.41
N ARG A 84 -16.50 -8.67 7.80
CA ARG A 84 -16.54 -7.66 8.87
C ARG A 84 -17.22 -6.34 8.44
N GLY A 85 -17.74 -6.26 7.22
CA GLY A 85 -18.52 -5.11 6.72
C GLY A 85 -17.70 -4.05 6.00
N MET A 86 -16.42 -4.29 5.67
CA MET A 86 -15.64 -3.32 4.91
C MET A 86 -16.23 -3.11 3.51
N ASN A 87 -16.55 -1.87 3.17
CA ASN A 87 -16.94 -1.47 1.82
C ASN A 87 -15.78 -1.61 0.83
N ALA A 88 -16.09 -1.66 -0.47
CA ALA A 88 -15.07 -1.56 -1.52
C ALA A 88 -14.33 -0.21 -1.43
N PRO A 89 -13.01 -0.20 -1.17
CA PRO A 89 -12.25 1.05 -1.14
C PRO A 89 -12.18 1.68 -2.55
N LYS A 90 -12.00 2.99 -2.62
CA LYS A 90 -11.87 3.69 -3.91
C LYS A 90 -10.51 3.44 -4.58
N LEU A 91 -9.47 3.22 -3.78
CA LEU A 91 -8.11 2.96 -4.25
C LEU A 91 -7.41 1.97 -3.32
N ALA A 92 -6.74 0.99 -3.91
CA ALA A 92 -5.80 0.10 -3.23
C ALA A 92 -4.38 0.39 -3.71
N ILE A 93 -3.45 0.55 -2.76
CA ILE A 93 -2.04 0.84 -3.03
C ILE A 93 -1.21 -0.37 -2.57
N GLY A 94 -0.36 -0.89 -3.43
CA GLY A 94 0.48 -2.03 -3.10
C GLY A 94 1.75 -2.10 -3.95
N ASP A 95 2.61 -3.04 -3.58
CA ASP A 95 3.77 -3.39 -4.37
C ASP A 95 3.42 -4.24 -5.61
N GLY A 96 4.37 -4.97 -6.15
CA GLY A 96 4.17 -5.80 -7.34
C GLY A 96 3.65 -7.21 -7.06
N ALA A 97 3.24 -7.55 -5.85
CA ALA A 97 2.79 -8.89 -5.50
C ALA A 97 1.53 -9.29 -6.27
N MET A 98 1.68 -10.17 -7.25
CA MET A 98 0.58 -10.61 -8.13
C MET A 98 -0.60 -11.20 -7.36
N GLY A 99 -0.32 -11.87 -6.22
CA GLY A 99 -1.34 -12.50 -5.40
C GLY A 99 -2.34 -11.51 -4.81
N PHE A 100 -1.88 -10.34 -4.36
CA PHE A 100 -2.76 -9.29 -3.82
C PHE A 100 -3.72 -8.75 -4.89
N TRP A 101 -3.20 -8.43 -6.07
CA TRP A 101 -4.01 -7.84 -7.15
C TRP A 101 -5.07 -8.80 -7.67
N ALA A 102 -4.70 -10.08 -7.87
CA ALA A 102 -5.66 -11.09 -8.27
C ALA A 102 -6.80 -11.27 -7.23
N ALA A 103 -6.48 -11.23 -5.94
CA ALA A 103 -7.48 -11.29 -4.88
C ALA A 103 -8.36 -10.03 -4.82
N MET A 104 -7.76 -8.84 -5.06
CA MET A 104 -8.51 -7.57 -5.14
C MET A 104 -9.52 -7.58 -6.29
N ASP A 105 -9.13 -8.03 -7.49
CA ASP A 105 -10.00 -8.11 -8.65
C ASP A 105 -11.20 -9.04 -8.41
N GLU A 106 -11.00 -10.12 -7.64
CA GLU A 106 -12.06 -11.06 -7.29
C GLU A 106 -13.04 -10.47 -6.25
N ILE A 107 -12.52 -9.85 -5.19
CA ILE A 107 -13.33 -9.51 -4.00
C ILE A 107 -13.86 -8.06 -4.05
N TYR A 108 -13.06 -7.14 -4.60
CA TYR A 108 -13.38 -5.72 -4.74
C TYR A 108 -13.11 -5.20 -6.17
N PRO A 109 -13.80 -5.72 -7.19
CA PRO A 109 -13.52 -5.44 -8.61
C PRO A 109 -13.68 -3.97 -9.01
N THR A 110 -14.38 -3.16 -8.22
CA THR A 110 -14.57 -1.73 -8.47
C THR A 110 -13.44 -0.86 -7.89
N THR A 111 -12.54 -1.46 -7.11
CA THR A 111 -11.43 -0.73 -6.49
C THR A 111 -10.35 -0.43 -7.52
N ARG A 112 -9.98 0.85 -7.65
CA ARG A 112 -8.86 1.27 -8.49
C ARG A 112 -7.55 0.74 -7.91
N GLN A 113 -6.63 0.33 -8.78
CA GLN A 113 -5.30 -0.15 -8.38
C GLN A 113 -4.27 0.96 -8.56
N GLN A 114 -3.39 1.15 -7.58
CA GLN A 114 -2.22 2.02 -7.62
C GLN A 114 -0.98 1.22 -7.27
N ARG A 115 -0.05 1.13 -8.18
CA ARG A 115 1.26 0.53 -7.90
C ARG A 115 2.15 1.49 -7.13
N CYS A 116 2.83 0.99 -6.13
CA CYS A 116 3.77 1.77 -5.35
C CYS A 116 4.97 2.20 -6.21
N TRP A 117 5.14 3.52 -6.41
CA TRP A 117 6.26 4.09 -7.14
C TRP A 117 7.62 3.78 -6.50
N GLN A 118 7.69 3.69 -5.18
CA GLN A 118 8.93 3.33 -4.47
C GLN A 118 9.40 1.93 -4.88
N HIS A 119 8.53 0.92 -4.74
CA HIS A 119 8.84 -0.46 -5.12
C HIS A 119 9.10 -0.59 -6.63
N LYS A 120 8.30 0.06 -7.46
CA LYS A 120 8.51 0.04 -8.92
C LYS A 120 9.86 0.65 -9.29
N THR A 121 10.23 1.79 -8.70
CA THR A 121 11.54 2.40 -8.92
C THR A 121 12.66 1.41 -8.58
N MET A 122 12.60 0.76 -7.42
CA MET A 122 13.62 -0.23 -7.03
C MET A 122 13.67 -1.41 -8.01
N ASN A 123 12.52 -1.92 -8.46
CA ASN A 123 12.47 -3.02 -9.42
C ASN A 123 13.10 -2.65 -10.76
N VAL A 124 12.85 -1.44 -11.28
CA VAL A 124 13.47 -0.93 -12.50
C VAL A 124 14.97 -0.76 -12.32
N LEU A 125 15.41 -0.14 -11.22
CA LEU A 125 16.83 0.07 -10.94
C LEU A 125 17.61 -1.24 -10.80
N ASN A 126 16.98 -2.29 -10.25
CA ASN A 126 17.59 -3.62 -10.16
C ASN A 126 17.86 -4.27 -11.54
N CYS A 127 17.19 -3.79 -12.59
CA CYS A 127 17.46 -4.20 -13.97
C CYS A 127 18.59 -3.39 -14.65
N LEU A 128 19.22 -2.44 -13.93
CA LEU A 128 20.22 -1.52 -14.46
C LEU A 128 21.56 -1.69 -13.73
N PRO A 129 22.70 -1.51 -14.44
CA PRO A 129 24.00 -1.41 -13.79
C PRO A 129 24.05 -0.23 -12.82
N LYS A 130 24.80 -0.37 -11.71
CA LYS A 130 24.88 0.65 -10.64
C LYS A 130 25.22 2.05 -11.16
N LEU A 131 26.11 2.17 -12.14
CA LEU A 131 26.48 3.45 -12.75
C LEU A 131 25.32 4.19 -13.44
N SER A 132 24.35 3.46 -13.99
CA SER A 132 23.19 4.00 -14.69
C SER A 132 22.03 4.35 -13.73
N GLN A 133 22.02 3.75 -12.52
CA GLN A 133 20.92 3.90 -11.58
C GLN A 133 20.62 5.34 -11.15
N PRO A 134 21.60 6.23 -10.84
CA PRO A 134 21.29 7.58 -10.41
C PRO A 134 20.52 8.38 -11.47
N LYS A 135 20.95 8.30 -12.75
CA LYS A 135 20.26 8.99 -13.86
C LYS A 135 18.88 8.41 -14.12
N ALA A 136 18.76 7.08 -14.11
CA ALA A 136 17.47 6.41 -14.28
C ALA A 136 16.49 6.73 -13.13
N LYS A 137 16.99 6.80 -11.89
CA LYS A 137 16.19 7.21 -10.74
C LYS A 137 15.64 8.62 -10.88
N ALA A 138 16.49 9.58 -11.32
CA ALA A 138 16.05 10.95 -11.58
C ALA A 138 14.95 10.98 -12.65
N ALA A 139 15.17 10.31 -13.79
CA ALA A 139 14.16 10.24 -14.86
C ALA A 139 12.84 9.57 -14.43
N ILE A 140 12.88 8.57 -13.55
CA ILE A 140 11.66 7.98 -12.96
C ILE A 140 10.97 8.98 -12.03
N HIS A 141 11.74 9.77 -11.25
CA HIS A 141 11.17 10.81 -10.38
C HIS A 141 10.44 11.87 -11.20
N ASP A 142 10.97 12.28 -12.38
CA ASP A 142 10.31 13.24 -13.24
C ASP A 142 8.92 12.76 -13.68
N ILE A 143 8.69 11.44 -13.80
CA ILE A 143 7.39 10.86 -14.15
C ILE A 143 6.37 11.13 -13.03
N TRP A 144 6.66 10.67 -11.81
CA TRP A 144 5.67 10.69 -10.74
C TRP A 144 5.66 12.00 -9.93
N GLN A 145 6.56 12.93 -10.22
CA GLN A 145 6.55 14.29 -9.70
C GLN A 145 5.94 15.29 -10.68
N ALA A 146 5.60 14.86 -11.90
CA ALA A 146 4.95 15.72 -12.88
C ALA A 146 3.65 16.33 -12.32
N GLU A 147 3.33 17.54 -12.76
CA GLU A 147 2.13 18.26 -12.33
C GLU A 147 0.85 17.70 -13.00
N THR A 148 0.98 17.16 -14.21
CA THR A 148 -0.13 16.61 -14.97
C THR A 148 0.15 15.17 -15.42
N LYS A 149 -0.93 14.38 -15.62
CA LYS A 149 -0.84 13.03 -16.18
C LYS A 149 -0.22 13.02 -17.58
N ASN A 150 -0.48 14.09 -18.36
CA ASN A 150 0.08 14.24 -19.70
C ASN A 150 1.60 14.45 -19.67
N ASP A 151 2.10 15.29 -18.77
CA ASP A 151 3.55 15.52 -18.64
C ASP A 151 4.25 14.28 -18.03
N ALA A 152 3.59 13.59 -17.10
CA ALA A 152 4.05 12.30 -16.63
C ALA A 152 4.14 11.28 -17.78
N ALA A 153 3.16 11.24 -18.68
CA ALA A 153 3.18 10.35 -19.86
C ALA A 153 4.35 10.68 -20.79
N LYS A 154 4.63 11.97 -21.05
CA LYS A 154 5.79 12.39 -21.86
C LYS A 154 7.12 11.98 -21.21
N ALA A 155 7.26 12.17 -19.89
CA ALA A 155 8.45 11.77 -19.16
C ALA A 155 8.62 10.23 -19.16
N PHE A 156 7.50 9.49 -19.06
CA PHE A 156 7.47 8.05 -19.18
C PHE A 156 7.99 7.59 -20.55
N ASP A 157 7.46 8.15 -21.64
CA ASP A 157 7.85 7.80 -23.01
C ASP A 157 9.32 8.17 -23.26
N LEU A 158 9.81 9.29 -22.72
CA LEU A 158 11.20 9.68 -22.77
C LEU A 158 12.10 8.65 -22.06
N PHE A 159 11.69 8.16 -20.88
CA PHE A 159 12.41 7.10 -20.18
C PHE A 159 12.53 5.84 -21.04
N ILE A 160 11.42 5.40 -21.62
CA ILE A 160 11.40 4.21 -22.50
C ILE A 160 12.35 4.41 -23.66
N LYS A 161 12.21 5.50 -24.41
CA LYS A 161 13.09 5.83 -25.56
C LYS A 161 14.58 5.86 -25.20
N THR A 162 14.91 6.35 -23.99
CA THR A 162 16.29 6.50 -23.54
C THR A 162 16.94 5.17 -23.17
N TYR A 163 16.15 4.25 -22.59
CA TYR A 163 16.71 3.04 -21.98
C TYR A 163 16.40 1.75 -22.74
N GLU A 164 15.41 1.72 -23.65
CA GLU A 164 14.92 0.49 -24.29
C GLU A 164 15.99 -0.24 -25.08
N ALA A 165 16.75 0.47 -25.91
CA ALA A 165 17.77 -0.14 -26.77
C ALA A 165 18.87 -0.89 -25.99
N LYS A 166 19.21 -0.39 -24.80
CA LYS A 166 20.30 -0.96 -23.98
C LYS A 166 19.81 -1.80 -22.81
N TYR A 167 18.64 -1.50 -22.27
CA TYR A 167 18.11 -2.09 -21.05
C TYR A 167 16.62 -2.47 -21.19
N PRO A 168 16.26 -3.33 -22.16
CA PRO A 168 14.86 -3.66 -22.45
C PRO A 168 14.11 -4.27 -21.26
N LYS A 169 14.81 -5.00 -20.37
CA LYS A 169 14.20 -5.52 -19.13
C LYS A 169 13.74 -4.42 -18.18
N ALA A 170 14.48 -3.31 -18.09
CA ALA A 170 14.13 -2.20 -17.22
C ALA A 170 12.90 -1.45 -17.75
N THR A 171 12.86 -1.20 -19.06
CA THR A 171 11.72 -0.53 -19.71
C THR A 171 10.46 -1.40 -19.67
N LEU A 172 10.56 -2.69 -19.97
CA LEU A 172 9.45 -3.61 -19.86
C LEU A 172 8.90 -3.69 -18.42
N CYS A 173 9.82 -3.72 -17.42
CA CYS A 173 9.44 -3.68 -16.02
C CYS A 173 8.60 -2.43 -15.68
N LEU A 174 8.93 -1.27 -16.25
CA LEU A 174 8.18 -0.03 -16.04
C LEU A 174 6.85 -0.03 -16.81
N GLN A 175 6.89 -0.39 -18.10
CA GLN A 175 5.74 -0.30 -19.03
C GLN A 175 4.54 -1.15 -18.61
N LYS A 176 4.78 -2.35 -18.09
CA LYS A 176 3.71 -3.32 -17.78
C LYS A 176 2.67 -2.83 -16.75
N ASP A 177 3.01 -1.84 -15.93
CA ASP A 177 2.12 -1.31 -14.89
C ASP A 177 1.85 0.20 -15.11
N ARG A 178 1.93 0.67 -16.37
CA ARG A 178 1.80 2.09 -16.71
C ARG A 178 0.52 2.72 -16.17
N GLU A 179 -0.60 2.07 -16.39
CA GLU A 179 -1.92 2.59 -15.99
C GLU A 179 -2.06 2.64 -14.47
N GLU A 180 -1.66 1.59 -13.77
CA GLU A 180 -1.73 1.50 -12.31
C GLU A 180 -0.72 2.44 -11.63
N LEU A 181 0.38 2.75 -12.29
CA LEU A 181 1.36 3.73 -11.79
C LEU A 181 0.82 5.17 -11.88
N MET A 182 -0.04 5.45 -12.85
CA MET A 182 -0.59 6.78 -13.14
C MET A 182 -1.96 7.01 -12.49
N ALA A 183 -2.53 6.02 -11.79
CA ALA A 183 -3.89 6.11 -11.25
C ALA A 183 -4.07 7.25 -10.24
N PHE A 184 -3.02 7.62 -9.48
CA PHE A 184 -3.11 8.67 -8.46
C PHE A 184 -3.47 10.06 -9.03
N PHE A 185 -3.21 10.35 -10.32
CA PHE A 185 -3.59 11.61 -10.96
C PHE A 185 -5.10 11.85 -11.00
N ASP A 186 -5.88 10.77 -10.92
CA ASP A 186 -7.34 10.79 -10.92
C ASP A 186 -7.93 10.96 -9.48
N PHE A 187 -7.10 11.39 -8.52
CA PHE A 187 -7.45 11.65 -7.11
C PHE A 187 -6.95 13.03 -6.67
N PRO A 188 -7.47 13.62 -5.58
CA PRO A 188 -7.08 14.94 -5.11
C PRO A 188 -5.56 15.11 -4.97
N ALA A 189 -5.00 16.20 -5.47
CA ALA A 189 -3.55 16.45 -5.44
C ALA A 189 -2.98 16.41 -4.00
N GLN A 190 -3.78 16.81 -3.01
CA GLN A 190 -3.41 16.78 -1.58
C GLN A 190 -3.14 15.36 -1.08
N HIS A 191 -3.72 14.33 -1.72
CA HIS A 191 -3.56 12.93 -1.37
C HIS A 191 -2.32 12.29 -2.03
N TRP A 192 -1.82 12.81 -3.14
CA TRP A 192 -0.80 12.18 -3.99
C TRP A 192 0.43 11.69 -3.22
N GLN A 193 0.95 12.52 -2.32
CA GLN A 193 2.11 12.14 -1.52
C GLN A 193 1.89 10.84 -0.72
N SER A 194 0.66 10.59 -0.30
CA SER A 194 0.30 9.43 0.51
C SER A 194 -0.09 8.21 -0.33
N ILE A 195 -0.77 8.42 -1.49
CA ILE A 195 -1.37 7.33 -2.25
C ILE A 195 -0.49 6.77 -3.37
N ARG A 196 0.56 7.48 -3.80
CA ARG A 196 1.47 6.99 -4.84
C ARG A 196 2.57 6.04 -4.33
N THR A 197 2.66 5.83 -3.01
CA THR A 197 3.64 4.93 -2.39
C THR A 197 3.04 4.17 -1.21
N SER A 198 3.68 3.07 -0.80
CA SER A 198 3.34 2.30 0.41
C SER A 198 3.99 2.86 1.70
N ASN A 199 4.53 4.08 1.68
CA ASN A 199 5.17 4.72 2.82
C ASN A 199 4.36 4.68 4.14
N PRO A 200 3.02 4.77 4.15
CA PRO A 200 2.24 4.63 5.38
C PRO A 200 2.49 3.31 6.10
N ILE A 201 2.59 2.19 5.38
CA ILE A 201 2.95 0.88 5.96
C ILE A 201 4.43 0.84 6.32
N GLU A 202 5.32 1.25 5.41
CA GLU A 202 6.76 1.17 5.62
C GLU A 202 7.21 1.92 6.87
N SER A 203 6.67 3.12 7.12
CA SER A 203 6.99 3.93 8.31
C SER A 203 6.49 3.28 9.59
N ALA A 204 5.29 2.71 9.59
CA ALA A 204 4.75 1.97 10.72
C ALA A 204 5.61 0.75 11.05
N PHE A 205 5.95 -0.04 10.03
CA PHE A 205 6.76 -1.24 10.20
C PHE A 205 8.25 -0.99 10.42
N ALA A 206 8.79 0.17 10.09
CA ALA A 206 10.15 0.54 10.48
C ALA A 206 10.31 0.51 12.01
N THR A 207 9.35 1.06 12.74
CA THR A 207 9.33 1.02 14.21
C THR A 207 9.15 -0.41 14.74
N ILE A 208 8.24 -1.19 14.15
CA ILE A 208 8.01 -2.59 14.51
C ILE A 208 9.28 -3.41 14.26
N ARG A 209 9.89 -3.32 13.07
CA ARG A 209 11.13 -4.01 12.71
C ARG A 209 12.29 -3.64 13.65
N HIS A 210 12.45 -2.37 14.00
CA HIS A 210 13.48 -1.94 14.93
C HIS A 210 13.34 -2.61 16.31
N ARG A 211 12.13 -2.71 16.83
CA ARG A 211 11.84 -3.35 18.12
C ARG A 211 11.97 -4.87 18.07
N THR A 212 11.44 -5.50 17.02
CA THR A 212 11.54 -6.97 16.83
C THR A 212 13.00 -7.41 16.63
N LYS A 213 13.81 -6.61 15.91
CA LYS A 213 15.25 -6.88 15.77
C LYS A 213 16.01 -6.82 17.09
N ARG A 214 15.67 -5.86 17.96
CA ARG A 214 16.27 -5.74 19.30
C ARG A 214 15.90 -6.90 20.24
N SER A 215 14.68 -7.40 20.18
CA SER A 215 14.24 -8.58 20.95
C SER A 215 14.72 -9.90 20.36
N LYS A 216 15.50 -9.89 19.29
CA LYS A 216 15.95 -11.06 18.51
C LYS A 216 14.78 -11.93 18.00
N GLY A 217 13.63 -11.33 17.71
CA GLY A 217 12.43 -12.00 17.20
C GLY A 217 11.64 -12.76 18.26
N CYS A 218 10.63 -13.49 17.79
CA CYS A 218 9.78 -14.38 18.60
C CYS A 218 10.08 -15.85 18.26
N LEU A 219 9.79 -16.74 19.20
CA LEU A 219 9.98 -18.20 19.03
C LEU A 219 8.86 -18.85 18.21
N THR A 220 7.68 -18.20 18.13
CA THR A 220 6.48 -18.75 17.44
C THR A 220 5.90 -17.72 16.50
N ARG A 221 5.21 -18.18 15.45
CA ARG A 221 4.51 -17.36 14.46
C ARG A 221 3.44 -16.49 15.14
N ASP A 222 2.56 -17.10 15.95
CA ASP A 222 1.51 -16.38 16.70
C ASP A 222 2.10 -15.30 17.63
N GLY A 223 3.19 -15.65 18.35
CA GLY A 223 3.87 -14.69 19.21
C GLY A 223 4.43 -13.48 18.43
N MET A 224 4.85 -13.68 17.18
CA MET A 224 5.30 -12.61 16.30
C MET A 224 4.12 -11.75 15.84
N LEU A 225 3.02 -12.37 15.41
CA LEU A 225 1.79 -11.67 15.00
C LEU A 225 1.22 -10.82 16.13
N HIS A 226 1.06 -11.40 17.33
CA HIS A 226 0.56 -10.67 18.50
C HIS A 226 1.47 -9.50 18.87
N MET A 227 2.80 -9.68 18.75
CA MET A 227 3.74 -8.57 18.98
C MET A 227 3.62 -7.49 17.91
N MET A 228 3.50 -7.87 16.62
CA MET A 228 3.31 -6.93 15.52
C MET A 228 2.01 -6.13 15.71
N PHE A 229 0.92 -6.81 16.08
CA PHE A 229 -0.36 -6.21 16.40
C PHE A 229 -0.25 -5.17 17.53
N LYS A 230 0.33 -5.54 18.67
CA LYS A 230 0.47 -4.60 19.80
C LYS A 230 1.36 -3.40 19.48
N LEU A 231 2.47 -3.61 18.78
CA LEU A 231 3.32 -2.52 18.33
C LEU A 231 2.62 -1.66 17.28
N GLY A 232 1.82 -2.28 16.41
CA GLY A 232 0.99 -1.60 15.42
C GLY A 232 -0.05 -0.70 16.07
N GLN A 233 -0.80 -1.21 17.06
CA GLN A 233 -1.76 -0.41 17.83
C GLN A 233 -1.11 0.81 18.50
N CYS A 234 0.08 0.61 19.12
CA CYS A 234 0.83 1.73 19.71
C CYS A 234 1.27 2.76 18.66
N ALA A 235 1.64 2.33 17.46
CA ALA A 235 2.02 3.22 16.37
C ALA A 235 0.80 3.99 15.83
N GLU A 236 -0.33 3.32 15.67
CA GLU A 236 -1.59 3.88 15.17
C GLU A 236 -2.05 5.09 15.99
N GLN A 237 -1.91 5.05 17.32
CA GLN A 237 -2.28 6.16 18.21
C GLN A 237 -1.55 7.46 17.89
N ASN A 238 -0.35 7.38 17.29
CA ASN A 238 0.48 8.53 16.95
C ASN A 238 0.41 8.92 15.47
N TRP A 239 -0.40 8.25 14.67
CA TRP A 239 -0.50 8.56 13.26
C TRP A 239 -1.25 9.87 13.01
N ARG A 240 -0.67 10.70 12.15
CA ARG A 240 -1.36 11.87 11.65
C ARG A 240 -2.45 11.45 10.66
N LYS A 241 -3.53 12.20 10.63
CA LYS A 241 -4.57 12.06 9.61
C LYS A 241 -3.97 12.16 8.20
N LEU A 242 -4.68 11.63 7.22
CA LEU A 242 -4.35 11.83 5.81
C LEU A 242 -4.31 13.34 5.52
N ARG A 243 -3.27 13.80 4.83
CA ARG A 243 -3.23 15.21 4.38
C ARG A 243 -4.36 15.45 3.38
N GLY A 244 -5.08 16.58 3.52
CA GLY A 244 -6.22 16.88 2.66
C GLY A 244 -7.44 15.98 2.91
N PHE A 245 -7.59 15.44 4.14
CA PHE A 245 -8.68 14.52 4.48
C PHE A 245 -10.08 15.10 4.19
N ASP A 246 -10.24 16.41 4.12
CA ASP A 246 -11.50 17.07 3.77
C ASP A 246 -11.99 16.72 2.35
N TYR A 247 -11.08 16.34 1.45
CA TYR A 247 -11.42 15.86 0.10
C TYR A 247 -11.94 14.42 0.08
N LEU A 248 -11.79 13.64 1.16
CA LEU A 248 -12.27 12.25 1.19
C LEU A 248 -13.77 12.14 0.99
N ALA A 249 -14.56 13.09 1.52
CA ALA A 249 -15.99 13.13 1.29
C ALA A 249 -16.34 13.23 -0.21
N LYS A 250 -15.61 14.04 -0.97
CA LYS A 250 -15.77 14.18 -2.42
C LYS A 250 -15.40 12.88 -3.16
N VAL A 251 -14.34 12.22 -2.74
CA VAL A 251 -13.94 10.90 -3.30
C VAL A 251 -15.02 9.84 -3.04
N ILE A 252 -15.58 9.81 -1.83
CA ILE A 252 -16.66 8.87 -1.46
C ILE A 252 -17.88 9.08 -2.33
N THR A 253 -18.30 10.33 -2.51
CA THR A 253 -19.50 10.71 -3.32
C THR A 253 -19.27 10.56 -4.82
N GLY A 254 -18.07 10.21 -5.27
CA GLY A 254 -17.79 9.93 -6.68
C GLY A 254 -17.45 11.16 -7.51
N VAL A 255 -17.09 12.28 -6.86
CA VAL A 255 -16.56 13.45 -7.57
C VAL A 255 -15.31 13.05 -8.35
N THR A 256 -15.26 13.40 -9.62
CA THR A 256 -14.11 13.10 -10.49
C THR A 256 -13.03 14.16 -10.36
N PHE A 257 -11.78 13.69 -10.43
CA PHE A 257 -10.59 14.54 -10.41
C PHE A 257 -9.77 14.30 -11.67
N LYS A 258 -9.22 15.37 -12.21
CA LYS A 258 -8.25 15.32 -13.31
C LYS A 258 -7.01 16.11 -12.88
N ASP A 259 -5.87 15.46 -12.93
CA ASP A 259 -4.60 16.05 -12.47
C ASP A 259 -4.71 16.64 -11.05
N GLY A 260 -5.44 15.93 -10.17
CA GLY A 260 -5.63 16.32 -8.79
C GLY A 260 -6.65 17.43 -8.53
N ILE A 261 -7.25 17.99 -9.56
CA ILE A 261 -8.22 19.08 -9.49
C ILE A 261 -9.62 18.51 -9.76
N GLU A 262 -10.61 18.96 -8.98
CA GLU A 262 -12.00 18.60 -9.16
C GLU A 262 -12.52 19.05 -10.53
N THR A 263 -13.19 18.17 -11.25
CA THR A 263 -13.84 18.48 -12.52
C THR A 263 -15.35 18.61 -12.31
N THR A 264 -15.94 19.68 -12.83
CA THR A 264 -17.40 19.83 -12.90
C THR A 264 -17.95 18.93 -14.02
N GLU A 265 -19.23 18.53 -13.93
CA GLU A 265 -19.91 17.68 -14.93
C GLU A 265 -19.86 18.24 -16.37
N THR A 266 -19.54 19.51 -16.53
CA THR A 266 -19.39 20.20 -17.83
C THR A 266 -17.99 20.12 -18.43
N GLY A 267 -17.04 19.40 -17.80
CA GLY A 267 -15.65 19.29 -18.29
C GLY A 267 -14.82 20.57 -18.12
N GLN A 268 -15.36 21.60 -17.46
CA GLN A 268 -14.60 22.80 -17.10
C GLN A 268 -13.91 22.60 -15.77
N ILE A 269 -12.64 22.98 -15.71
CA ILE A 269 -11.85 22.95 -14.46
C ILE A 269 -12.39 24.07 -13.57
N ALA A 270 -12.83 23.73 -12.37
CA ALA A 270 -13.18 24.74 -11.36
C ALA A 270 -11.90 25.51 -10.97
N ALA A 271 -11.88 26.80 -11.20
CA ALA A 271 -10.76 27.70 -10.88
C ALA A 271 -10.60 27.92 -9.37
#